data_8abe933b6d2cf7cf7a17bf87be089e18
#
_entry.id   8abe933b6d2cf7cf7a17bf87be089e18
#
_cell.length_a   1.000
_cell.length_b   1.000
_cell.length_c   1.000
_cell.angle_alpha   90.00
_cell.angle_beta   90.00
_cell.angle_gamma   90.00
#
_symmetry.space_group_name_H-M   'P 1'
#
loop_
_entity.id
_entity.type
_entity.pdbx_description
1 polymer ?
#
loop_
_entity_poly.entity_id
_entity_poly.type
_entity_poly.pdbx_seq_one_letter_code
_entity_poly.pdbx_strand_id
1 'polypeptide(L)'
;CKVGASIKSLIVDQNLKDDVRLISGDVLTGKTVDESQFLGFYDSSVTILPDSVNRPFLGMLALGSSDSKYSLTNSFLSFGEKEFKFNTAQNGEERAIVPINAWEKVLPMDIYPNELFRAILAEDIEEMEELGIWECDDEDFALCSFACPSKIDVGSVIRKGLDLMELEG
;
A
#
# COMPACT_ATOMS: atom_id res chain seq x y z
N CYS A 1 -21.85 4.42 -11.74
CA CYS A 1 -21.38 4.37 -13.15
C CYS A 1 -21.54 2.97 -13.71
N LYS A 2 -21.34 2.80 -15.02
CA LYS A 2 -21.32 1.47 -15.65
C LYS A 2 -19.91 0.86 -15.52
N VAL A 3 -19.83 -0.46 -15.46
CA VAL A 3 -18.56 -1.18 -15.49
C VAL A 3 -17.78 -0.78 -16.75
N GLY A 4 -16.49 -0.50 -16.62
CA GLY A 4 -15.66 -0.03 -17.72
C GLY A 4 -15.97 1.40 -18.17
N ALA A 5 -16.47 2.26 -17.27
CA ALA A 5 -16.65 3.68 -17.56
C ALA A 5 -15.30 4.35 -17.84
N SER A 6 -15.27 5.29 -18.80
CA SER A 6 -14.06 6.09 -19.07
C SER A 6 -13.73 6.98 -17.87
N ILE A 7 -12.49 6.95 -17.41
CA ILE A 7 -11.98 7.80 -16.32
C ILE A 7 -12.31 9.26 -16.61
N LYS A 8 -12.06 9.72 -17.83
CA LYS A 8 -12.37 11.09 -18.27
C LYS A 8 -13.84 11.48 -18.01
N SER A 9 -14.78 10.56 -18.24
CA SER A 9 -16.21 10.85 -18.03
C SER A 9 -16.58 10.95 -16.54
N LEU A 10 -15.83 10.33 -15.66
CA LEU A 10 -16.07 10.33 -14.21
C LEU A 10 -15.50 11.57 -13.52
N ILE A 11 -14.49 12.19 -14.13
CA ILE A 11 -13.79 13.35 -13.54
C ILE A 11 -14.19 14.70 -14.15
N VAL A 12 -15.07 14.72 -15.17
CA VAL A 12 -15.47 15.94 -15.91
C VAL A 12 -15.96 17.07 -14.99
N ASP A 13 -16.68 16.71 -13.93
CA ASP A 13 -17.26 17.70 -12.99
C ASP A 13 -16.29 18.08 -11.85
N GLN A 14 -15.09 17.54 -11.84
CA GLN A 14 -14.07 17.80 -10.82
C GLN A 14 -13.09 18.85 -11.33
N ASN A 15 -12.97 19.97 -10.63
CA ASN A 15 -11.88 20.95 -10.87
C ASN A 15 -10.55 20.35 -10.38
N LEU A 16 -9.97 19.47 -11.18
CA LEU A 16 -8.68 18.86 -10.86
C LEU A 16 -7.57 19.92 -10.93
N LYS A 17 -6.70 19.89 -9.96
CA LYS A 17 -5.41 20.60 -10.02
C LYS A 17 -4.48 19.85 -10.96
N ASP A 18 -3.53 20.55 -11.55
CA ASP A 18 -2.60 19.97 -12.56
C ASP A 18 -1.66 18.87 -12.00
N ASP A 19 -1.63 18.69 -10.69
CA ASP A 19 -0.69 17.77 -10.03
C ASP A 19 -1.47 16.77 -9.16
N VAL A 20 -2.15 15.82 -9.82
CA VAL A 20 -2.93 14.77 -9.17
C VAL A 20 -2.65 13.41 -9.81
N ARG A 21 -2.67 12.38 -8.98
CA ARG A 21 -2.63 10.99 -9.41
C ARG A 21 -4.05 10.42 -9.40
N LEU A 22 -4.42 9.82 -10.53
CA LEU A 22 -5.69 9.10 -10.67
C LEU A 22 -5.45 7.62 -10.43
N ILE A 23 -6.32 7.01 -9.63
CA ILE A 23 -6.24 5.61 -9.24
C ILE A 23 -7.59 4.96 -9.53
N SER A 24 -7.59 3.89 -10.30
CA SER A 24 -8.74 2.99 -10.45
C SER A 24 -8.81 2.09 -9.23
N GLY A 25 -9.91 2.18 -8.48
CA GLY A 25 -10.04 1.51 -7.19
C GLY A 25 -9.73 2.41 -6.00
N ASP A 26 -9.28 1.82 -4.92
CA ASP A 26 -8.90 2.50 -3.68
C ASP A 26 -7.41 2.87 -3.62
N VAL A 27 -7.00 3.50 -2.52
CA VAL A 27 -5.62 3.98 -2.32
C VAL A 27 -4.63 2.85 -2.05
N LEU A 28 -5.11 1.71 -1.54
CA LEU A 28 -4.27 0.61 -1.07
C LEU A 28 -4.03 -0.43 -2.16
N THR A 29 -5.07 -0.79 -2.90
CA THR A 29 -5.05 -1.89 -3.87
C THR A 29 -5.21 -1.42 -5.31
N GLY A 30 -5.65 -0.18 -5.52
CA GLY A 30 -5.95 0.38 -6.84
C GLY A 30 -4.72 0.59 -7.71
N LYS A 31 -4.95 0.68 -9.01
CA LYS A 31 -3.91 0.89 -10.03
C LYS A 31 -3.91 2.33 -10.53
N THR A 32 -2.72 2.91 -10.69
CA THR A 32 -2.58 4.24 -11.30
C THR A 32 -3.05 4.19 -12.76
N VAL A 33 -3.90 5.14 -13.13
CA VAL A 33 -4.50 5.24 -14.47
C VAL A 33 -4.39 6.65 -15.01
N ASP A 34 -4.39 6.75 -16.35
CA ASP A 34 -4.46 8.02 -17.07
C ASP A 34 -5.92 8.38 -17.40
N GLU A 35 -6.20 9.64 -17.70
CA GLU A 35 -7.54 10.12 -18.10
C GLU A 35 -8.10 9.40 -19.33
N SER A 36 -7.24 8.89 -20.22
CA SER A 36 -7.61 8.17 -21.44
C SER A 36 -8.04 6.73 -21.20
N GLN A 37 -7.80 6.20 -19.99
CA GLN A 37 -8.07 4.82 -19.64
C GLN A 37 -9.51 4.64 -19.10
N PHE A 38 -9.81 3.40 -18.74
CA PHE A 38 -11.12 2.99 -18.26
C PHE A 38 -10.99 2.45 -16.84
N LEU A 39 -12.10 2.52 -16.10
CA LEU A 39 -12.22 1.91 -14.77
C LEU A 39 -12.01 0.39 -14.89
N GLY A 40 -11.22 -0.19 -14.01
CA GLY A 40 -10.98 -1.61 -13.92
C GLY A 40 -12.28 -2.40 -13.73
N PHE A 41 -12.28 -3.66 -14.20
CA PHE A 41 -13.51 -4.47 -14.21
C PHE A 41 -14.09 -4.68 -12.80
N TYR A 42 -13.23 -4.88 -11.82
CA TYR A 42 -13.62 -5.10 -10.42
C TYR A 42 -13.64 -3.80 -9.61
N ASP A 43 -13.17 -2.69 -10.18
CA ASP A 43 -13.11 -1.43 -9.46
C ASP A 43 -14.47 -0.72 -9.46
N SER A 44 -14.85 -0.21 -8.30
CA SER A 44 -16.12 0.50 -8.10
C SER A 44 -15.97 2.03 -7.96
N SER A 45 -14.73 2.51 -7.80
CA SER A 45 -14.43 3.91 -7.52
C SER A 45 -13.18 4.40 -8.25
N VAL A 46 -13.07 5.72 -8.38
CA VAL A 46 -11.84 6.40 -8.80
C VAL A 46 -11.37 7.25 -7.64
N THR A 47 -10.13 7.04 -7.22
CA THR A 47 -9.50 7.83 -6.18
C THR A 47 -8.56 8.86 -6.78
N ILE A 48 -8.60 10.09 -6.24
CA ILE A 48 -7.79 11.20 -6.69
C ILE A 48 -6.92 11.64 -5.52
N LEU A 49 -5.60 11.57 -5.70
CA LEU A 49 -4.63 12.00 -4.70
C LEU A 49 -3.76 13.13 -5.22
N PRO A 50 -3.37 14.10 -4.36
CA PRO A 50 -2.33 15.06 -4.72
C PRO A 50 -1.02 14.34 -5.01
N ASP A 51 -0.45 14.54 -6.21
CA ASP A 51 0.85 13.98 -6.60
C ASP A 51 1.97 14.94 -6.21
N SER A 52 2.22 15.02 -4.90
CA SER A 52 3.14 15.98 -4.32
C SER A 52 4.55 15.38 -4.21
N VAL A 53 5.47 15.98 -4.94
CA VAL A 53 6.92 15.68 -4.84
C VAL A 53 7.61 16.53 -3.76
N ASN A 54 6.86 17.35 -3.04
CA ASN A 54 7.43 18.30 -2.08
C ASN A 54 7.99 17.58 -0.84
N ARG A 55 9.31 17.41 -0.81
CA ARG A 55 10.02 16.86 0.35
C ARG A 55 10.45 18.01 1.27
N PRO A 56 9.87 18.13 2.48
CA PRO A 56 10.26 19.17 3.40
C PRO A 56 11.72 18.99 3.82
N PHE A 57 12.48 20.08 3.81
CA PHE A 57 13.87 20.08 4.29
C PHE A 57 13.91 19.62 5.75
N LEU A 58 14.80 18.68 6.07
CA LEU A 58 14.89 18.03 7.38
C LEU A 58 13.56 17.43 7.90
N GLY A 59 12.69 16.99 7.02
CA GLY A 59 11.38 16.42 7.37
C GLY A 59 11.43 15.28 8.37
N MET A 60 12.57 14.56 8.47
CA MET A 60 12.79 13.50 9.45
C MET A 60 12.89 14.02 10.90
N LEU A 61 13.26 15.28 11.10
CA LEU A 61 13.37 15.92 12.40
C LEU A 61 12.07 16.63 12.82
N ALA A 62 11.07 16.67 11.94
CA ALA A 62 9.79 17.29 12.26
C ALA A 62 9.08 16.51 13.38
N LEU A 63 8.55 17.21 14.36
CA LEU A 63 7.89 16.64 15.54
C LEU A 63 6.60 15.85 15.24
N GLY A 64 6.15 15.80 13.98
CA GLY A 64 4.98 15.02 13.56
C GLY A 64 3.64 15.58 14.02
N SER A 65 3.58 16.85 14.41
CA SER A 65 2.34 17.52 14.79
C SER A 65 1.43 17.84 13.61
N SER A 66 1.90 17.64 12.36
CA SER A 66 1.13 17.90 11.15
C SER A 66 0.21 16.72 10.80
N ASP A 67 -0.86 17.01 10.07
CA ASP A 67 -1.82 16.06 9.52
C ASP A 67 -1.27 15.20 8.35
N SER A 68 -0.04 15.46 7.91
CA SER A 68 0.62 14.78 6.79
C SER A 68 1.53 13.61 7.19
N LYS A 69 1.69 13.35 8.50
CA LYS A 69 2.60 12.31 9.00
C LYS A 69 1.87 11.31 9.88
N TYR A 70 1.94 10.06 9.46
CA TYR A 70 1.45 8.90 10.19
C TYR A 70 2.62 8.00 10.59
N SER A 71 2.54 7.40 11.77
CA SER A 71 3.49 6.39 12.23
C SER A 71 2.78 5.36 13.09
N LEU A 72 2.80 4.11 12.66
CA LEU A 72 2.24 2.99 13.42
C LEU A 72 2.99 2.78 14.75
N THR A 73 4.27 3.11 14.79
CA THR A 73 5.12 2.96 15.98
C THR A 73 5.05 4.15 16.93
N ASN A 74 4.17 5.11 16.67
CA ASN A 74 4.04 6.35 17.46
C ASN A 74 5.36 7.13 17.62
N SER A 75 6.21 7.09 16.59
CA SER A 75 7.51 7.76 16.60
C SER A 75 7.42 9.29 16.56
N PHE A 76 6.22 9.84 16.39
CA PHE A 76 5.96 11.26 16.34
C PHE A 76 5.09 11.72 17.51
N LEU A 77 5.25 12.98 17.89
CA LEU A 77 4.41 13.64 18.90
C LEU A 77 3.02 13.94 18.29
N SER A 78 2.28 12.91 17.97
CA SER A 78 0.93 12.98 17.43
C SER A 78 -0.05 12.49 18.49
N PHE A 79 -0.64 13.41 19.25
CA PHE A 79 -1.60 13.09 20.29
C PHE A 79 -3.03 13.32 19.79
N GLY A 80 -3.92 12.34 20.03
CA GLY A 80 -5.34 12.41 19.72
C GLY A 80 -5.71 11.88 18.33
N GLU A 81 -7.00 11.79 18.08
CA GLU A 81 -7.55 11.45 16.78
C GLU A 81 -7.32 12.59 15.79
N LYS A 82 -6.72 12.28 14.65
CA LYS A 82 -6.45 13.24 13.58
C LYS A 82 -6.94 12.70 12.26
N GLU A 83 -7.52 13.58 11.47
CA GLU A 83 -7.71 13.33 10.06
C GLU A 83 -6.39 13.57 9.32
N PHE A 84 -5.90 12.56 8.62
CA PHE A 84 -4.66 12.66 7.87
C PHE A 84 -4.94 13.07 6.43
N LYS A 85 -4.12 14.00 5.91
CA LYS A 85 -4.11 14.41 4.51
C LYS A 85 -2.91 13.80 3.83
N PHE A 86 -3.09 12.58 3.35
CA PHE A 86 -2.04 11.88 2.64
C PHE A 86 -1.87 12.40 1.22
N ASN A 87 -0.65 12.24 0.71
CA ASN A 87 -0.27 12.44 -0.67
C ASN A 87 0.54 11.22 -1.15
N THR A 88 1.05 11.26 -2.37
CA THR A 88 1.82 10.15 -2.95
C THR A 88 3.28 10.05 -2.46
N ALA A 89 3.71 10.93 -1.55
CA ALA A 89 5.08 10.91 -1.05
C ALA A 89 5.32 9.71 -0.12
N GLN A 90 6.26 8.86 -0.47
CA GLN A 90 6.63 7.66 0.31
C GLN A 90 7.26 8.00 1.67
N ASN A 91 7.81 9.21 1.84
CA ASN A 91 8.46 9.69 3.07
C ASN A 91 9.58 8.78 3.61
N GLY A 92 10.36 8.20 2.73
CA GLY A 92 11.47 7.31 3.06
C GLY A 92 11.97 6.57 1.84
N GLU A 93 12.95 5.71 2.04
CA GLU A 93 13.49 4.80 1.04
C GLU A 93 13.30 3.37 1.53
N GLU A 94 13.26 2.44 0.59
CA GLU A 94 13.22 1.02 0.88
C GLU A 94 14.47 0.60 1.68
N ARG A 95 14.26 -0.20 2.71
CA ARG A 95 15.30 -0.69 3.61
C ARG A 95 15.08 -2.16 3.94
N ALA A 96 16.09 -2.77 4.55
CA ALA A 96 15.94 -4.11 5.10
C ALA A 96 14.79 -4.17 6.12
N ILE A 97 14.10 -5.29 6.16
CA ILE A 97 12.99 -5.51 7.10
C ILE A 97 13.47 -5.38 8.55
N VAL A 98 12.66 -4.69 9.36
CA VAL A 98 12.85 -4.61 10.80
C VAL A 98 11.69 -5.38 11.47
N PRO A 99 11.95 -6.50 12.15
CA PRO A 99 10.92 -7.35 12.75
C PRO A 99 10.40 -6.73 14.07
N ILE A 100 9.55 -5.73 13.96
CA ILE A 100 8.93 -5.04 15.12
C ILE A 100 7.44 -5.30 15.23
N ASN A 101 6.96 -6.36 14.60
CA ASN A 101 5.55 -6.76 14.55
C ASN A 101 4.64 -5.61 14.06
N ALA A 102 5.11 -4.88 13.03
CA ALA A 102 4.34 -3.80 12.44
C ALA A 102 3.21 -4.34 11.57
N TRP A 103 3.46 -5.43 10.87
CA TRP A 103 2.51 -6.05 9.96
C TRP A 103 1.42 -6.81 10.70
N GLU A 104 1.74 -7.51 11.77
CA GLU A 104 0.78 -8.24 12.62
C GLU A 104 -0.27 -7.30 13.27
N LYS A 105 0.05 -6.02 13.40
CA LYS A 105 -0.89 -5.04 13.96
C LYS A 105 -1.96 -4.59 12.97
N VAL A 106 -1.74 -4.79 11.69
CA VAL A 106 -2.62 -4.29 10.62
C VAL A 106 -3.20 -5.38 9.74
N LEU A 107 -2.60 -6.59 9.76
CA LEU A 107 -3.12 -7.73 9.02
C LEU A 107 -4.28 -8.36 9.80
N PRO A 108 -5.50 -8.40 9.24
CA PRO A 108 -6.67 -8.97 9.94
C PRO A 108 -6.79 -10.50 9.76
N MET A 109 -5.69 -11.19 9.52
CA MET A 109 -5.61 -12.63 9.28
C MET A 109 -4.77 -13.30 10.35
N ASP A 110 -5.07 -14.57 10.67
CA ASP A 110 -4.32 -15.39 11.62
C ASP A 110 -3.12 -16.06 10.93
N ILE A 111 -2.23 -15.23 10.41
CA ILE A 111 -1.03 -15.65 9.67
C ILE A 111 0.16 -14.90 10.26
N TYR A 112 1.35 -15.49 10.16
CA TYR A 112 2.62 -14.88 10.57
C TYR A 112 3.29 -14.16 9.39
N PRO A 113 2.99 -12.87 9.14
CA PRO A 113 3.42 -12.19 7.92
C PRO A 113 4.93 -12.02 7.80
N ASN A 114 5.65 -11.87 8.91
CA ASN A 114 7.11 -11.73 8.88
C ASN A 114 7.80 -13.05 8.51
N GLU A 115 7.31 -14.16 9.02
CA GLU A 115 7.82 -15.50 8.76
C GLU A 115 7.52 -15.88 7.30
N LEU A 116 6.26 -15.71 6.87
CA LEU A 116 5.85 -15.97 5.50
C LEU A 116 6.69 -15.14 4.48
N PHE A 117 6.89 -13.85 4.76
CA PHE A 117 7.73 -13.01 3.92
C PHE A 117 9.15 -13.54 3.78
N ARG A 118 9.74 -14.07 4.85
CA ARG A 118 11.08 -14.66 4.82
C ARG A 118 11.13 -15.98 4.07
N ALA A 119 10.14 -16.85 4.26
CA ALA A 119 10.01 -18.09 3.52
C ALA A 119 9.94 -17.84 2.01
N ILE A 120 9.17 -16.81 1.58
CA ILE A 120 9.09 -16.40 0.17
C ILE A 120 10.45 -15.91 -0.34
N LEU A 121 11.17 -15.10 0.43
CA LEU A 121 12.50 -14.63 0.02
C LEU A 121 13.54 -15.75 -0.03
N ALA A 122 13.37 -16.78 0.79
CA ALA A 122 14.21 -17.98 0.78
C ALA A 122 13.81 -19.00 -0.31
N GLU A 123 12.65 -18.77 -0.95
CA GLU A 123 12.05 -19.70 -1.93
C GLU A 123 11.80 -21.08 -1.33
N ASP A 124 11.44 -21.12 -0.02
CA ASP A 124 11.15 -22.34 0.73
C ASP A 124 9.67 -22.69 0.60
N ILE A 125 9.37 -23.57 -0.35
CA ILE A 125 8.00 -23.96 -0.72
C ILE A 125 7.30 -24.66 0.45
N GLU A 126 8.00 -25.56 1.16
CA GLU A 126 7.41 -26.31 2.27
C GLU A 126 7.03 -25.36 3.42
N GLU A 127 7.91 -24.42 3.77
CA GLU A 127 7.64 -23.42 4.81
C GLU A 127 6.52 -22.44 4.39
N MET A 128 6.47 -22.03 3.11
CA MET A 128 5.38 -21.19 2.58
C MET A 128 4.02 -21.87 2.70
N GLU A 129 3.92 -23.16 2.39
CA GLU A 129 2.69 -23.93 2.51
C GLU A 129 2.27 -24.09 3.98
N GLU A 130 3.21 -24.45 4.86
CA GLU A 130 2.94 -24.59 6.31
C GLU A 130 2.50 -23.27 6.94
N LEU A 131 3.00 -22.13 6.46
CA LEU A 131 2.63 -20.79 6.92
C LEU A 131 1.33 -20.26 6.31
N GLY A 132 0.69 -21.01 5.41
CA GLY A 132 -0.65 -20.71 4.89
C GLY A 132 -0.66 -19.74 3.71
N ILE A 133 0.34 -19.75 2.83
CA ILE A 133 0.37 -18.87 1.66
C ILE A 133 -0.85 -18.99 0.76
N TRP A 134 -1.46 -20.19 0.68
CA TRP A 134 -2.66 -20.44 -0.11
C TRP A 134 -3.92 -19.72 0.39
N GLU A 135 -3.91 -19.21 1.61
CA GLU A 135 -4.99 -18.42 2.19
C GLU A 135 -4.83 -16.91 1.91
N CYS A 136 -3.73 -16.52 1.27
CA CYS A 136 -3.34 -15.12 1.06
C CYS A 136 -3.62 -14.65 -0.35
N ASP A 137 -3.93 -13.35 -0.48
CA ASP A 137 -3.81 -12.61 -1.73
C ASP A 137 -2.91 -11.38 -1.53
N ASP A 138 -2.30 -10.87 -2.60
CA ASP A 138 -1.45 -9.68 -2.54
C ASP A 138 -2.21 -8.44 -2.01
N GLU A 139 -3.51 -8.35 -2.28
CA GLU A 139 -4.37 -7.27 -1.79
C GLU A 139 -4.53 -7.27 -0.27
N ASP A 140 -4.51 -8.42 0.39
CA ASP A 140 -4.63 -8.55 1.85
C ASP A 140 -3.46 -7.85 2.58
N PHE A 141 -2.29 -7.81 1.94
CA PHE A 141 -1.07 -7.20 2.48
C PHE A 141 -0.86 -5.72 2.13
N ALA A 142 -1.84 -5.08 1.51
CA ALA A 142 -1.74 -3.67 1.14
C ALA A 142 -1.54 -2.77 2.37
N LEU A 143 -2.25 -3.04 3.47
CA LEU A 143 -2.04 -2.34 4.75
C LEU A 143 -0.65 -2.62 5.35
N CYS A 144 -0.11 -3.82 5.16
CA CYS A 144 1.25 -4.15 5.60
C CYS A 144 2.28 -3.30 4.85
N SER A 145 2.13 -3.14 3.53
CA SER A 145 2.97 -2.26 2.71
C SER A 145 2.88 -0.80 3.16
N PHE A 146 1.67 -0.30 3.43
CA PHE A 146 1.45 1.06 3.94
C PHE A 146 2.09 1.29 5.31
N ALA A 147 1.90 0.35 6.25
CA ALA A 147 2.39 0.46 7.62
C ALA A 147 3.89 0.15 7.75
N CYS A 148 4.51 -0.42 6.73
CA CYS A 148 5.89 -0.89 6.77
C CYS A 148 6.87 0.27 7.04
N PRO A 149 7.63 0.25 8.15
CA PRO A 149 8.63 1.28 8.42
C PRO A 149 9.81 1.22 7.43
N SER A 150 10.05 0.04 6.84
CA SER A 150 11.11 -0.20 5.85
C SER A 150 10.69 0.08 4.41
N LYS A 151 9.44 0.49 4.18
CA LYS A 151 8.87 0.83 2.86
C LYS A 151 8.92 -0.32 1.84
N ILE A 152 8.79 -1.54 2.34
CA ILE A 152 8.74 -2.73 1.50
C ILE A 152 7.34 -2.85 0.89
N ASP A 153 7.29 -3.17 -0.39
CA ASP A 153 6.06 -3.59 -1.06
C ASP A 153 5.80 -5.08 -0.76
N VAL A 154 5.06 -5.31 0.33
CA VAL A 154 4.79 -6.67 0.83
C VAL A 154 3.89 -7.42 -0.14
N GLY A 155 2.88 -6.75 -0.72
CA GLY A 155 1.96 -7.36 -1.67
C GLY A 155 2.69 -7.96 -2.88
N SER A 156 3.65 -7.24 -3.46
CA SER A 156 4.43 -7.77 -4.58
C SER A 156 5.26 -9.00 -4.23
N VAL A 157 5.74 -9.11 -2.98
CA VAL A 157 6.47 -10.30 -2.51
C VAL A 157 5.52 -11.48 -2.33
N ILE A 158 4.32 -11.26 -1.75
CA ILE A 158 3.29 -12.30 -1.64
C ILE A 158 2.90 -12.82 -3.04
N ARG A 159 2.67 -11.93 -4.00
CA ARG A 159 2.37 -12.34 -5.40
C ARG A 159 3.48 -13.21 -5.98
N LYS A 160 4.74 -12.82 -5.79
CA LYS A 160 5.89 -13.64 -6.21
C LYS A 160 5.88 -15.03 -5.55
N GLY A 161 5.54 -15.11 -4.26
CA GLY A 161 5.41 -16.39 -3.57
C GLY A 161 4.31 -17.27 -4.15
N LEU A 162 3.12 -16.69 -4.41
CA LEU A 162 2.01 -17.42 -5.04
C LEU A 162 2.36 -17.91 -6.44
N ASP A 163 3.01 -17.06 -7.26
CA ASP A 163 3.47 -17.46 -8.59
C ASP A 163 4.48 -18.62 -8.52
N LEU A 164 5.36 -18.63 -7.52
CA LEU A 164 6.32 -19.73 -7.29
C LEU A 164 5.59 -21.02 -6.89
N MET A 165 4.61 -20.92 -5.99
CA MET A 165 3.79 -22.08 -5.58
C MET A 165 2.98 -22.68 -6.73
N GLU A 166 2.51 -21.86 -7.68
CA GLU A 166 1.83 -22.35 -8.88
C GLU A 166 2.75 -23.11 -9.84
N LEU A 167 4.05 -22.79 -9.83
CA LEU A 167 5.03 -23.38 -10.76
C LEU A 167 5.66 -24.64 -10.20
N GLU A 168 5.88 -24.74 -8.91
CA GLU A 168 6.70 -25.76 -8.28
C GLU A 168 5.98 -26.55 -7.17
N GLY A 169 4.80 -26.05 -6.73
CA GLY A 169 3.99 -26.63 -5.65
C GLY A 169 3.08 -27.80 -6.02
#